data_aedcb33303508f3eeb3215a539783a9c
#
_entry.id   aedcb33303508f3eeb3215a539783a9c
#
_cell.length_a   1.000
_cell.length_b   1.000
_cell.length_c   1.000
_cell.angle_alpha   90.00
_cell.angle_beta   90.00
_cell.angle_gamma   90.00
#
_symmetry.space_group_name_H-M   'P 1'
#
loop_
_entity.id
_entity.type
_entity.pdbx_description
1 polymer ?
#
loop_
_entity_poly.entity_id
_entity_poly.type
_entity_poly.pdbx_seq_one_letter_code
_entity_poly.pdbx_strand_id
1 'polypeptide(L)'
;MLAYATPVPVNHHFRVNFPEHLALLRKEKGLTQPQLAEKIGVHVAQVRRYEAGTSQPTLDVIRNMALALGVSADELLFAKDERGPDDSLKLQFEAVSRFDPEAKKVVQQVLDSMILQQEARRWSAER
;
A
#
# COMPACT_ATOMS: atom_id res chain seq x y z
N MET A 1 0.28 6.08 14.42
CA MET A 1 -0.83 6.90 14.88
C MET A 1 -2.06 6.58 14.03
N LEU A 2 -3.15 6.24 14.68
CA LEU A 2 -4.38 5.79 14.02
C LEU A 2 -5.19 6.92 13.36
N ALA A 3 -4.76 8.17 13.53
CA ALA A 3 -5.48 9.34 13.01
C ALA A 3 -5.66 9.32 11.49
N TYR A 4 -4.76 8.67 10.79
CA TYR A 4 -4.79 8.61 9.32
C TYR A 4 -5.57 7.42 8.79
N ALA A 5 -5.95 6.51 9.66
CA ALA A 5 -6.71 5.35 9.28
C ALA A 5 -8.20 5.69 9.25
N THR A 6 -8.61 6.48 8.28
CA THR A 6 -10.02 6.58 7.99
C THR A 6 -10.48 5.23 7.47
N PRO A 7 -11.51 4.61 8.05
CA PRO A 7 -12.10 3.46 7.42
C PRO A 7 -12.60 3.89 6.04
N VAL A 8 -11.86 3.52 5.03
CA VAL A 8 -12.33 3.64 3.66
C VAL A 8 -13.63 2.84 3.61
N PRO A 9 -14.74 3.42 3.18
CA PRO A 9 -15.95 2.65 2.99
C PRO A 9 -15.59 1.45 2.12
N VAL A 10 -15.95 0.27 2.60
CA VAL A 10 -15.65 -0.98 1.92
C VAL A 10 -16.44 -1.00 0.63
N ASN A 11 -15.95 -0.25 -0.32
CA ASN A 11 -16.47 -0.30 -1.67
C ASN A 11 -15.63 -1.34 -2.41
N HIS A 12 -16.20 -2.51 -2.60
CA HIS A 12 -15.52 -3.62 -3.28
C HIS A 12 -15.01 -3.26 -4.68
N HIS A 13 -15.49 -2.16 -5.25
CA HIS A 13 -15.06 -1.69 -6.56
C HIS A 13 -13.66 -1.05 -6.58
N PHE A 14 -13.15 -0.66 -5.41
CA PHE A 14 -11.84 0.00 -5.30
C PHE A 14 -10.75 -0.88 -4.69
N ARG A 15 -11.10 -2.09 -4.29
CA ARG A 15 -10.08 -3.02 -3.85
C ARG A 15 -9.33 -3.56 -5.06
N VAL A 16 -8.08 -3.17 -5.18
CA VAL A 16 -7.18 -3.95 -6.02
C VAL A 16 -7.19 -5.36 -5.45
N ASN A 17 -7.66 -6.26 -6.25
CA ASN A 17 -7.64 -7.66 -5.94
C ASN A 17 -6.17 -8.08 -5.84
N PHE A 18 -5.72 -8.51 -4.67
CA PHE A 18 -4.34 -8.96 -4.46
C PHE A 18 -3.90 -9.99 -5.51
N PRO A 19 -4.73 -11.00 -5.87
CA PRO A 19 -4.35 -11.94 -6.92
C PRO A 19 -3.97 -11.29 -8.24
N GLU A 20 -4.77 -10.36 -8.71
CA GLU A 20 -4.50 -9.63 -9.96
C GLU A 20 -3.27 -8.75 -9.84
N HIS A 21 -3.11 -8.11 -8.70
CA HIS A 21 -1.97 -7.24 -8.43
C HIS A 21 -0.66 -8.02 -8.37
N LEU A 22 -0.68 -9.19 -7.74
CA LEU A 22 0.47 -10.09 -7.70
C LEU A 22 0.89 -10.51 -9.12
N ALA A 23 -0.07 -10.92 -9.93
CA ALA A 23 0.18 -11.31 -11.32
C ALA A 23 0.78 -10.15 -12.13
N LEU A 24 0.25 -8.95 -11.94
CA LEU A 24 0.75 -7.75 -12.61
C LEU A 24 2.20 -7.45 -12.23
N LEU A 25 2.51 -7.44 -10.95
CA LEU A 25 3.87 -7.19 -10.45
C LEU A 25 4.85 -8.25 -10.94
N ARG A 26 4.43 -9.53 -10.93
CA ARG A 26 5.25 -10.62 -11.46
C ARG A 26 5.60 -10.38 -12.93
N LYS A 27 4.62 -10.05 -13.73
CA LYS A 27 4.80 -9.79 -15.17
C LYS A 27 5.68 -8.56 -15.42
N GLU A 28 5.49 -7.51 -14.64
CA GLU A 28 6.33 -6.31 -14.72
C GLU A 28 7.80 -6.62 -14.47
N LYS A 29 8.08 -7.59 -13.60
CA LYS A 29 9.45 -8.03 -13.32
C LYS A 29 9.96 -9.09 -14.30
N GLY A 30 9.16 -9.46 -15.29
CA GLY A 30 9.54 -10.43 -16.30
C GLY A 30 9.62 -11.86 -15.79
N LEU A 31 8.92 -12.19 -14.72
CA LEU A 31 8.94 -13.52 -14.13
C LEU A 31 7.76 -14.37 -14.57
N THR A 32 8.01 -15.66 -14.83
CA THR A 32 6.95 -16.64 -14.97
C THR A 32 6.46 -17.10 -13.60
N GLN A 33 5.32 -17.77 -13.56
CA GLN A 33 4.81 -18.35 -12.30
C GLN A 33 5.81 -19.34 -11.68
N PRO A 34 6.42 -20.26 -12.45
CA PRO A 34 7.45 -21.13 -11.90
C PRO A 34 8.67 -20.39 -11.35
N GLN A 35 9.09 -19.33 -12.03
CA GLN A 35 10.23 -18.54 -11.58
C GLN A 35 9.94 -17.82 -10.25
N LEU A 36 8.75 -17.26 -10.12
CA LEU A 36 8.35 -16.65 -8.86
C LEU A 36 8.26 -17.70 -7.76
N ALA A 37 7.65 -18.85 -8.04
CA ALA A 37 7.55 -19.94 -7.08
C ALA A 37 8.92 -20.37 -6.53
N GLU A 38 9.91 -20.50 -7.40
CA GLU A 38 11.28 -20.83 -7.02
C GLU A 38 11.87 -19.76 -6.11
N LYS A 39 11.68 -18.49 -6.45
CA LYS A 39 12.23 -17.38 -5.66
C LYS A 39 11.63 -17.26 -4.27
N ILE A 40 10.36 -17.58 -4.12
CA ILE A 40 9.66 -17.46 -2.83
C ILE A 40 9.60 -18.78 -2.06
N GLY A 41 10.14 -19.87 -2.64
CA GLY A 41 10.25 -21.14 -1.94
C GLY A 41 8.95 -21.91 -1.79
N VAL A 42 8.04 -21.78 -2.75
CA VAL A 42 6.78 -22.53 -2.77
C VAL A 42 6.64 -23.31 -4.08
N HIS A 43 5.72 -24.26 -4.11
CA HIS A 43 5.41 -24.97 -5.35
C HIS A 43 4.65 -24.05 -6.32
N VAL A 44 4.86 -24.22 -7.62
CA VAL A 44 4.20 -23.40 -8.65
C VAL A 44 2.67 -23.47 -8.54
N ALA A 45 2.11 -24.58 -8.11
CA ALA A 45 0.67 -24.70 -7.88
C ALA A 45 0.16 -23.70 -6.84
N GLN A 46 0.97 -23.35 -5.83
CA GLN A 46 0.61 -22.35 -4.85
C GLN A 46 0.58 -20.95 -5.47
N VAL A 47 1.56 -20.62 -6.30
CA VAL A 47 1.55 -19.32 -7.01
C VAL A 47 0.28 -19.20 -7.87
N ARG A 48 -0.08 -20.26 -8.58
CA ARG A 48 -1.31 -20.28 -9.38
C ARG A 48 -2.55 -20.01 -8.52
N ARG A 49 -2.63 -20.60 -7.34
CA ARG A 49 -3.75 -20.40 -6.41
C ARG A 49 -3.77 -18.98 -5.87
N TYR A 50 -2.61 -18.42 -5.55
CA TYR A 50 -2.52 -17.03 -5.09
C TYR A 50 -3.01 -16.07 -6.18
N GLU A 51 -2.61 -16.28 -7.41
CA GLU A 51 -3.03 -15.43 -8.54
C GLU A 51 -4.47 -15.68 -8.97
N ALA A 52 -5.01 -16.86 -8.70
CA ALA A 52 -6.42 -17.18 -8.95
C ALA A 52 -7.36 -16.73 -7.81
N GLY A 53 -6.81 -16.38 -6.66
CA GLY A 53 -7.60 -15.96 -5.50
C GLY A 53 -8.22 -17.11 -4.72
N THR A 54 -7.79 -18.35 -4.97
CA THR A 54 -8.31 -19.55 -4.29
C THR A 54 -7.56 -19.88 -3.01
N SER A 55 -6.43 -19.24 -2.77
CA SER A 55 -5.63 -19.39 -1.55
C SER A 55 -4.98 -18.07 -1.19
N GLN A 56 -4.86 -17.81 0.09
CA GLN A 56 -4.16 -16.61 0.59
C GLN A 56 -2.77 -17.01 1.08
N PRO A 57 -1.74 -16.23 0.72
CA PRO A 57 -0.40 -16.48 1.23
C PRO A 57 -0.30 -16.16 2.72
N THR A 58 0.59 -16.87 3.39
CA THR A 58 0.95 -16.55 4.77
C THR A 58 1.77 -15.26 4.80
N LEU A 59 1.94 -14.69 5.99
CA LEU A 59 2.77 -13.51 6.19
C LEU A 59 4.21 -13.76 5.72
N ASP A 60 4.77 -14.91 6.00
CA ASP A 60 6.13 -15.27 5.57
C ASP A 60 6.24 -15.31 4.04
N VAL A 61 5.24 -15.85 3.38
CA VAL A 61 5.21 -15.90 1.91
C VAL A 61 5.08 -14.50 1.33
N ILE A 62 4.24 -13.65 1.90
CA ILE A 62 4.11 -12.24 1.49
C ILE A 62 5.45 -11.51 1.63
N ARG A 63 6.15 -11.73 2.73
CA ARG A 63 7.48 -11.17 2.95
C ARG A 63 8.46 -11.62 1.86
N ASN A 64 8.46 -12.91 1.55
CA ASN A 64 9.31 -13.47 0.50
C ASN A 64 8.94 -12.94 -0.88
N MET A 65 7.67 -12.72 -1.16
CA MET A 65 7.20 -12.10 -2.40
C MET A 65 7.76 -10.68 -2.56
N ALA A 66 7.67 -9.87 -1.52
CA ALA A 66 8.19 -8.51 -1.54
C ALA A 66 9.69 -8.50 -1.85
N LEU A 67 10.45 -9.36 -1.18
CA LEU A 67 11.88 -9.50 -1.43
C LEU A 67 12.19 -9.99 -2.85
N ALA A 68 11.47 -11.00 -3.31
CA ALA A 68 11.68 -11.58 -4.65
C ALA A 68 11.33 -10.61 -5.77
N LEU A 69 10.28 -9.82 -5.59
CA LEU A 69 9.82 -8.84 -6.58
C LEU A 69 10.55 -7.50 -6.47
N GLY A 70 11.35 -7.30 -5.42
CA GLY A 70 12.05 -6.04 -5.20
C GLY A 70 11.12 -4.87 -4.94
N VAL A 71 9.99 -5.12 -4.29
CA VAL A 71 9.00 -4.10 -3.94
C VAL A 71 8.80 -4.06 -2.44
N SER A 72 8.19 -2.97 -1.95
CA SER A 72 7.79 -2.90 -0.55
C SER A 72 6.52 -3.72 -0.31
N ALA A 73 6.26 -4.04 0.95
CA ALA A 73 4.99 -4.69 1.32
C ALA A 73 3.79 -3.82 0.94
N ASP A 74 3.92 -2.50 1.07
CA ASP A 74 2.89 -1.55 0.65
C ASP A 74 2.58 -1.69 -0.85
N GLU A 75 3.60 -1.73 -1.69
CA GLU A 75 3.40 -1.88 -3.14
C GLU A 75 2.75 -3.21 -3.49
N LEU A 76 3.05 -4.26 -2.73
CA LEU A 76 2.49 -5.58 -2.96
C LEU A 76 1.01 -5.66 -2.54
N LEU A 77 0.65 -5.01 -1.45
CA LEU A 77 -0.67 -5.16 -0.83
C LEU A 77 -1.67 -4.09 -1.22
N PHE A 78 -1.21 -2.93 -1.67
CA PHE A 78 -2.07 -1.79 -1.96
C PHE A 78 -1.87 -1.30 -3.38
N ALA A 79 -2.94 -0.83 -4.00
CA ALA A 79 -2.87 -0.07 -5.24
C ALA A 79 -2.22 1.28 -4.97
N LYS A 80 -1.71 1.91 -6.02
CA LYS A 80 -1.04 3.21 -5.94
C LYS A 80 -1.85 4.28 -5.22
N ASP A 81 -3.15 4.26 -5.36
CA ASP A 81 -4.08 5.27 -4.87
C ASP A 81 -4.81 4.85 -3.59
N GLU A 82 -4.60 3.63 -3.09
CA GLU A 82 -5.22 3.20 -1.84
C GLU A 82 -4.56 3.84 -0.62
N ARG A 83 -3.28 4.13 -0.69
CA ARG A 83 -2.51 4.55 0.47
C ARG A 83 -1.45 5.62 0.18
N GLY A 84 -1.32 6.03 -1.05
CA GLY A 84 -0.38 7.07 -1.43
C GLY A 84 -0.89 8.47 -1.12
N PRO A 85 -0.02 9.50 -1.18
CA PRO A 85 -0.46 10.87 -1.12
C PRO A 85 -1.43 11.17 -2.26
N ASP A 86 -2.43 12.00 -1.98
CA ASP A 86 -3.32 12.53 -3.00
C ASP A 86 -2.50 13.28 -4.06
N ASP A 87 -2.79 13.03 -5.33
CA ASP A 87 -2.10 13.69 -6.44
C ASP A 87 -2.16 15.21 -6.35
N SER A 88 -3.25 15.75 -5.78
CA SER A 88 -3.40 17.20 -5.60
C SER A 88 -2.38 17.79 -4.62
N LEU A 89 -1.80 16.98 -3.73
CA LEU A 89 -0.82 17.42 -2.75
C LEU A 89 0.60 16.94 -3.08
N LYS A 90 0.77 16.19 -4.14
CA LYS A 90 2.04 15.56 -4.48
C LYS A 90 3.18 16.56 -4.65
N LEU A 91 2.92 17.67 -5.34
CA LEU A 91 3.92 18.72 -5.56
C LEU A 91 4.33 19.40 -4.26
N GLN A 92 3.37 19.61 -3.36
CA GLN A 92 3.65 20.18 -2.05
C GLN A 92 4.53 19.24 -1.22
N PHE A 93 4.24 17.96 -1.22
CA PHE A 93 5.06 16.97 -0.51
C PHE A 93 6.48 16.90 -1.08
N GLU A 94 6.62 16.95 -2.40
CA GLU A 94 7.93 16.98 -3.04
C GLU A 94 8.73 18.22 -2.63
N ALA A 95 8.10 19.38 -2.62
CA ALA A 95 8.73 20.63 -2.20
C ALA A 95 9.15 20.57 -0.73
N VAL A 96 8.27 20.10 0.14
CA VAL A 96 8.53 19.98 1.59
C VAL A 96 9.69 19.00 1.85
N SER A 97 9.83 17.96 1.04
CA SER A 97 10.92 16.98 1.22
C SER A 97 12.31 17.60 1.13
N ARG A 98 12.43 18.78 0.47
CA ARG A 98 13.69 19.53 0.33
C ARG A 98 13.90 20.59 1.41
N PHE A 99 12.96 20.75 2.31
CA PHE A 99 13.09 21.70 3.42
C PHE A 99 14.16 21.22 4.40
N ASP A 100 14.77 22.16 5.12
CA ASP A 100 15.65 21.80 6.22
C ASP A 100 14.86 21.11 7.35
N PRO A 101 15.56 20.39 8.27
CA PRO A 101 14.87 19.61 9.31
C PRO A 101 13.95 20.43 10.21
N GLU A 102 14.31 21.67 10.52
CA GLU A 102 13.47 22.53 11.37
C GLU A 102 12.18 22.93 10.66
N ALA A 103 12.27 23.32 9.40
CA ALA A 103 11.11 23.67 8.60
C ALA A 103 10.19 22.46 8.38
N LYS A 104 10.76 21.27 8.14
CA LYS A 104 9.96 20.04 8.06
C LYS A 104 9.17 19.78 9.33
N LYS A 105 9.80 19.99 10.48
CA LYS A 105 9.16 19.80 11.78
C LYS A 105 7.95 20.72 11.95
N VAL A 106 8.07 21.96 11.54
CA VAL A 106 6.97 22.92 11.57
C VAL A 106 5.83 22.46 10.66
N VAL A 107 6.14 22.02 9.45
CA VAL A 107 5.13 21.48 8.52
C VAL A 107 4.42 20.27 9.12
N GLN A 108 5.16 19.37 9.75
CA GLN A 108 4.57 18.20 10.41
C GLN A 108 3.61 18.62 11.52
N GLN A 109 3.98 19.59 12.33
CA GLN A 109 3.13 20.10 13.41
C GLN A 109 1.85 20.74 12.87
N VAL A 110 1.95 21.51 11.80
CA VAL A 110 0.78 22.12 11.15
C VAL A 110 -0.15 21.04 10.60
N LEU A 111 0.41 20.07 9.89
CA LEU A 111 -0.38 18.97 9.33
C LEU A 111 -1.06 18.15 10.43
N ASP A 112 -0.35 17.80 11.48
CA ASP A 112 -0.92 17.05 12.62
C ASP A 112 -2.08 17.78 13.25
N SER A 113 -1.94 19.10 13.44
CA SER A 113 -3.00 19.95 14.01
C SER A 113 -4.24 19.98 13.10
N MET A 114 -4.02 20.13 11.81
CA MET A 114 -5.12 20.16 10.83
C MET A 114 -5.82 18.81 10.73
N ILE A 115 -5.06 17.73 10.73
CA ILE A 115 -5.61 16.36 10.69
C ILE A 115 -6.47 16.12 11.93
N LEU A 116 -5.96 16.47 13.11
CA LEU A 116 -6.69 16.31 14.36
C LEU A 116 -8.01 17.11 14.34
N GLN A 117 -7.98 18.33 13.83
CA GLN A 117 -9.15 19.19 13.71
C GLN A 117 -10.20 18.58 12.78
N GLN A 118 -9.79 18.06 11.63
CA GLN A 118 -10.70 17.44 10.68
C GLN A 118 -11.31 16.14 11.24
N GLU A 119 -10.52 15.35 11.94
CA GLU A 119 -11.00 14.15 12.60
C GLU A 119 -12.04 14.46 13.68
N ALA A 120 -11.79 15.48 14.48
CA ALA A 120 -12.74 15.93 15.50
C ALA A 120 -14.08 16.39 14.88
N ARG A 121 -14.05 17.12 13.79
CA ARG A 121 -15.25 17.52 13.05
C ARG A 121 -16.04 16.32 12.55
N ARG A 122 -15.35 15.33 12.01
CA ARG A 122 -15.99 14.12 11.50
C ARG A 122 -16.71 13.35 12.63
N TRP A 123 -16.07 13.21 13.78
CA TRP A 123 -16.68 12.55 14.93
C TRP A 123 -17.88 13.31 15.46
N SER A 124 -17.86 14.62 15.43
CA SER A 124 -19.01 15.44 15.82
C SER A 124 -20.18 15.30 14.86
N ALA A 125 -19.92 15.11 13.57
CA ALA A 125 -20.96 14.94 12.56
C ALA A 125 -21.64 13.56 12.62
N GLU A 126 -20.96 12.56 13.16
CA GLU A 126 -21.47 11.20 13.29
C GLU A 126 -22.37 10.99 14.54
N ARG A 127 -22.51 11.99 15.38
CA ARG A 127 -23.35 11.94 16.58
C ARG A 127 -24.80 12.32 16.29
#